data_216e3883800421f77effa0525e4ecc26
#
_entry.id   216e3883800421f77effa0525e4ecc26
#
_cell.length_a   1.000
_cell.length_b   1.000
_cell.length_c   1.000
_cell.angle_alpha   90.00
_cell.angle_beta   90.00
_cell.angle_gamma   90.00
#
_symmetry.space_group_name_H-M   'P 1'
#
loop_
_entity.id
_entity.type
_entity.pdbx_description
1 polymer ?
#
loop_
_entity_poly.entity_id
_entity_poly.type
_entity_poly.pdbx_seq_one_letter_code
_entity_poly.pdbx_strand_id
1 'polypeptide(L)'
;MYLISVEGGDGSGKGLATKIVAEILDKEFTFTSVEKTAEPRRDHPLGRLAIDSVKMQSLKPEGEAGLFAADRLDHSHGWILPRLKEGKAVVSERNIHSSLVYQGIVGKLGLERVAHMNSAALVPDLCIWVDCDPKIALKRIEGGTLRNLSDKKEYFETSELQKEIREGYKNLLSGKLDMPTPFDMGALVGPILNETSESDFRKKLTTILKNFLHSKPLPINVKSNDVEIYHLRELLYSLDGQSTLENIGLKKIR
;
A
#
# COMPACT_ATOMS: atom_id res chain seq x y z
N MET A 1 3.70 -13.23 -0.60
CA MET A 1 2.91 -13.27 -1.81
C MET A 1 1.67 -12.37 -1.76
N TYR A 2 1.48 -11.58 -0.70
CA TYR A 2 0.44 -10.57 -0.63
C TYR A 2 1.00 -9.17 -0.86
N LEU A 3 0.27 -8.33 -1.59
CA LEU A 3 0.51 -6.90 -1.71
C LEU A 3 -0.41 -6.19 -0.72
N ILE A 4 0.19 -5.51 0.26
CA ILE A 4 -0.54 -4.74 1.27
C ILE A 4 -0.22 -3.27 1.06
N SER A 5 -1.22 -2.44 0.83
CA SER A 5 -1.05 -1.00 0.75
C SER A 5 -1.46 -0.30 2.05
N VAL A 6 -0.74 0.74 2.40
CA VAL A 6 -1.05 1.65 3.51
C VAL A 6 -1.36 3.02 2.94
N GLU A 7 -2.59 3.45 3.11
CA GLU A 7 -3.17 4.64 2.50
C GLU A 7 -3.54 5.70 3.53
N GLY A 8 -3.73 6.93 3.08
CA GLY A 8 -4.18 8.06 3.90
C GLY A 8 -3.56 9.39 3.49
N GLY A 9 -4.03 10.49 4.08
CA GLY A 9 -3.52 11.85 3.88
C GLY A 9 -2.08 12.05 4.40
N ASP A 10 -1.44 13.13 4.02
CA ASP A 10 -0.12 13.46 4.55
C ASP A 10 -0.21 13.80 6.05
N GLY A 11 0.80 13.42 6.81
CA GLY A 11 0.77 13.54 8.28
C GLY A 11 -0.07 12.50 9.02
N SER A 12 -0.85 11.63 8.33
CA SER A 12 -1.66 10.59 8.99
C SER A 12 -0.84 9.52 9.72
N GLY A 13 0.43 9.35 9.34
CA GLY A 13 1.32 8.34 9.93
C GLY A 13 1.45 7.06 9.10
N LYS A 14 1.19 7.13 7.79
CA LYS A 14 1.37 6.00 6.86
C LYS A 14 2.74 5.35 6.96
N GLY A 15 3.82 6.14 6.97
CA GLY A 15 5.20 5.61 7.06
C GLY A 15 5.42 4.79 8.33
N LEU A 16 4.90 5.25 9.49
CA LEU A 16 4.92 4.47 10.73
C LEU A 16 4.10 3.20 10.59
N ALA A 17 2.90 3.27 10.02
CA ALA A 17 2.05 2.11 9.81
C ALA A 17 2.71 1.09 8.88
N THR A 18 3.30 1.53 7.76
CA THR A 18 4.05 0.68 6.82
C THR A 18 5.19 -0.07 7.52
N LYS A 19 5.95 0.64 8.37
CA LYS A 19 7.01 0.03 9.18
C LYS A 19 6.45 -1.03 10.14
N ILE A 20 5.40 -0.68 10.90
CA ILE A 20 4.77 -1.58 11.87
C ILE A 20 4.18 -2.81 11.18
N VAL A 21 3.47 -2.63 10.06
CA VAL A 21 2.89 -3.73 9.28
C VAL A 21 3.97 -4.69 8.81
N ALA A 22 5.06 -4.17 8.24
CA ALA A 22 6.17 -5.00 7.79
C ALA A 22 6.84 -5.78 8.95
N GLU A 23 7.05 -5.13 10.10
CA GLU A 23 7.61 -5.78 11.29
C GLU A 23 6.71 -6.90 11.85
N ILE A 24 5.39 -6.71 11.83
CA ILE A 24 4.43 -7.74 12.27
C ILE A 24 4.46 -8.92 11.32
N LEU A 25 4.42 -8.66 10.00
CA LEU A 25 4.46 -9.71 8.99
C LEU A 25 5.74 -10.54 9.07
N ASP A 26 6.88 -9.89 9.27
CA ASP A 26 8.19 -10.55 9.36
C ASP A 26 8.34 -11.40 10.63
N LYS A 27 7.76 -10.96 11.75
CA LYS A 27 7.91 -11.63 13.04
C LYS A 27 6.84 -12.68 13.34
N GLU A 28 5.61 -12.46 12.88
CA GLU A 28 4.45 -13.27 13.29
C GLU A 28 3.94 -14.19 12.18
N PHE A 29 4.45 -14.07 10.95
CA PHE A 29 3.99 -14.85 9.80
C PHE A 29 5.14 -15.40 8.96
N THR A 30 4.88 -16.52 8.28
CA THR A 30 5.87 -17.28 7.51
C THR A 30 5.92 -16.85 6.04
N PHE A 31 6.49 -15.69 5.76
CA PHE A 31 6.84 -15.29 4.39
C PHE A 31 8.31 -15.57 4.09
N THR A 32 8.68 -15.71 2.83
CA THR A 32 10.10 -15.83 2.43
C THR A 32 10.89 -14.59 2.86
N SER A 33 10.33 -13.42 2.72
CA SER A 33 10.75 -12.15 3.32
C SER A 33 9.60 -11.14 3.23
N VAL A 34 9.76 -10.00 3.92
CA VAL A 34 8.84 -8.87 3.87
C VAL A 34 9.56 -7.67 3.31
N GLU A 35 9.09 -7.18 2.16
CA GLU A 35 9.67 -6.05 1.46
C GLU A 35 8.84 -4.79 1.65
N LYS A 36 9.50 -3.66 1.88
CA LYS A 36 8.84 -2.35 1.97
C LYS A 36 9.11 -1.54 0.72
N THR A 37 8.08 -0.83 0.26
CA THR A 37 8.18 0.10 -0.87
C THR A 37 7.24 1.28 -0.69
N ALA A 38 7.25 2.23 -1.62
CA ALA A 38 6.35 3.37 -1.64
C ALA A 38 6.04 3.81 -3.07
N GLU A 39 4.90 4.45 -3.25
CA GLU A 39 4.51 5.10 -4.50
C GLU A 39 4.16 6.58 -4.26
N PRO A 40 4.67 7.50 -5.09
CA PRO A 40 5.66 7.27 -6.14
C PRO A 40 7.04 6.90 -5.58
N ARG A 41 7.85 6.17 -6.38
CA ARG A 41 9.21 5.74 -6.00
C ARG A 41 10.18 6.94 -6.04
N ARG A 42 10.61 7.41 -4.86
CA ARG A 42 11.44 8.62 -4.74
C ARG A 42 12.81 8.51 -5.39
N ASP A 43 13.38 7.32 -5.43
CA ASP A 43 14.72 7.06 -5.98
C ASP A 43 14.69 6.57 -7.43
N HIS A 44 13.50 6.41 -8.02
CA HIS A 44 13.32 5.97 -9.41
C HIS A 44 13.02 7.16 -10.33
N PRO A 45 13.55 7.20 -11.58
CA PRO A 45 13.34 8.33 -12.49
C PRO A 45 11.86 8.69 -12.71
N LEU A 46 10.98 7.70 -12.93
CA LEU A 46 9.56 7.92 -13.15
C LEU A 46 8.88 8.52 -11.92
N GLY A 47 9.18 7.98 -10.73
CA GLY A 47 8.62 8.51 -9.49
C GLY A 47 9.11 9.91 -9.17
N ARG A 48 10.38 10.24 -9.46
CA ARG A 48 10.91 11.61 -9.35
C ARG A 48 10.19 12.57 -10.27
N LEU A 49 10.00 12.20 -11.53
CA LEU A 49 9.26 13.04 -12.50
C LEU A 49 7.83 13.29 -12.03
N ALA A 50 7.14 12.28 -11.50
CA ALA A 50 5.80 12.44 -10.95
C ALA A 50 5.78 13.44 -9.76
N ILE A 51 6.72 13.31 -8.82
CA ILE A 51 6.85 14.21 -7.67
C ILE A 51 7.18 15.64 -8.12
N ASP A 52 8.12 15.79 -9.05
CA ASP A 52 8.56 17.11 -9.53
C ASP A 52 7.45 17.80 -10.34
N SER A 53 6.63 17.06 -11.09
CA SER A 53 5.49 17.64 -11.81
C SER A 53 4.47 18.29 -10.88
N VAL A 54 4.20 17.67 -9.74
CA VAL A 54 3.32 18.22 -8.69
C VAL A 54 3.94 19.47 -8.06
N LYS A 55 5.22 19.41 -7.68
CA LYS A 55 5.91 20.54 -7.05
C LYS A 55 5.98 21.78 -7.95
N MET A 56 6.24 21.57 -9.23
CA MET A 56 6.36 22.63 -10.20
C MET A 56 5.01 23.07 -10.77
N GLN A 57 3.94 22.31 -10.54
CA GLN A 57 2.63 22.52 -11.19
C GLN A 57 2.77 22.66 -12.72
N SER A 58 3.69 21.88 -13.28
CA SER A 58 4.16 22.04 -14.66
C SER A 58 3.28 21.34 -15.68
N LEU A 59 2.44 20.41 -15.24
CA LEU A 59 1.62 19.59 -16.12
C LEU A 59 0.13 19.85 -15.92
N LYS A 60 -0.63 19.49 -16.95
CA LYS A 60 -2.09 19.36 -16.85
C LYS A 60 -2.43 18.09 -16.04
N PRO A 61 -3.61 18.01 -15.43
CA PRO A 61 -4.00 16.87 -14.58
C PRO A 61 -3.80 15.50 -15.24
N GLU A 62 -4.08 15.40 -16.56
CA GLU A 62 -3.88 14.16 -17.32
C GLU A 62 -2.40 13.75 -17.42
N GLY A 63 -1.53 14.73 -17.65
CA GLY A 63 -0.09 14.50 -17.73
C GLY A 63 0.49 14.08 -16.39
N GLU A 64 0.07 14.73 -15.31
CA GLU A 64 0.43 14.37 -13.95
C GLU A 64 -0.03 12.94 -13.62
N ALA A 65 -1.32 12.63 -13.84
CA ALA A 65 -1.87 11.29 -13.62
C ALA A 65 -1.15 10.23 -14.45
N GLY A 66 -0.76 10.56 -15.68
CA GLY A 66 0.02 9.69 -16.56
C GLY A 66 1.40 9.36 -15.99
N LEU A 67 2.10 10.30 -15.35
CA LEU A 67 3.39 10.04 -14.71
C LEU A 67 3.25 9.13 -13.49
N PHE A 68 2.25 9.35 -12.65
CA PHE A 68 1.96 8.45 -11.52
C PHE A 68 1.58 7.05 -11.98
N ALA A 69 0.80 6.94 -13.06
CA ALA A 69 0.46 5.65 -13.66
C ALA A 69 1.70 4.95 -14.24
N ALA A 70 2.56 5.66 -14.96
CA ALA A 70 3.79 5.10 -15.54
C ALA A 70 4.73 4.55 -14.44
N ASP A 71 4.93 5.30 -13.33
CA ASP A 71 5.72 4.82 -12.20
C ASP A 71 5.11 3.56 -11.57
N ARG A 72 3.80 3.54 -11.36
CA ARG A 72 3.09 2.39 -10.78
C ARG A 72 3.14 1.16 -11.66
N LEU A 73 2.95 1.29 -12.97
CA LEU A 73 2.97 0.17 -13.90
C LEU A 73 4.35 -0.48 -13.95
N ASP A 74 5.40 0.31 -14.05
CA ASP A 74 6.77 -0.17 -13.99
C ASP A 74 7.09 -0.82 -12.63
N HIS A 75 6.65 -0.19 -11.54
CA HIS A 75 6.80 -0.73 -10.18
C HIS A 75 6.07 -2.06 -10.00
N SER A 76 4.82 -2.14 -10.47
CA SER A 76 3.99 -3.34 -10.39
C SER A 76 4.68 -4.55 -11.03
N HIS A 77 5.14 -4.40 -12.29
CA HIS A 77 5.64 -5.52 -13.07
C HIS A 77 7.15 -5.73 -12.93
N GLY A 78 7.92 -4.65 -12.81
CA GLY A 78 9.37 -4.71 -12.70
C GLY A 78 9.87 -5.03 -11.29
N TRP A 79 9.10 -4.71 -10.24
CA TRP A 79 9.57 -4.87 -8.87
C TRP A 79 8.63 -5.65 -7.95
N ILE A 80 7.33 -5.34 -7.91
CA ILE A 80 6.38 -5.97 -6.96
C ILE A 80 6.09 -7.42 -7.38
N LEU A 81 5.60 -7.64 -8.60
CA LEU A 81 5.16 -8.96 -9.06
C LEU A 81 6.22 -10.06 -8.94
N PRO A 82 7.50 -9.83 -9.30
CA PRO A 82 8.55 -10.82 -9.10
C PRO A 82 8.67 -11.26 -7.63
N ARG A 83 8.58 -10.31 -6.69
CA ARG A 83 8.67 -10.58 -5.25
C ARG A 83 7.48 -11.37 -4.71
N LEU A 84 6.27 -11.06 -5.19
CA LEU A 84 5.07 -11.83 -4.83
C LEU A 84 5.18 -13.29 -5.29
N LYS A 85 5.72 -13.52 -6.50
CA LYS A 85 5.98 -14.87 -7.04
C LYS A 85 7.03 -15.64 -6.25
N GLU A 86 7.99 -14.94 -5.65
CA GLU A 86 8.99 -15.54 -4.75
C GLU A 86 8.43 -15.88 -3.35
N GLY A 87 7.13 -15.70 -3.11
CA GLY A 87 6.50 -15.95 -1.81
C GLY A 87 6.71 -14.85 -0.77
N LYS A 88 7.17 -13.67 -1.19
CA LYS A 88 7.36 -12.51 -0.31
C LYS A 88 6.06 -11.77 -0.06
N ALA A 89 5.95 -11.12 1.10
CA ALA A 89 4.97 -10.08 1.31
C ALA A 89 5.55 -8.71 0.92
N VAL A 90 4.76 -7.88 0.25
CA VAL A 90 5.14 -6.52 -0.12
C VAL A 90 4.22 -5.53 0.58
N VAL A 91 4.81 -4.59 1.34
CA VAL A 91 4.08 -3.52 2.02
C VAL A 91 4.43 -2.20 1.34
N SER A 92 3.44 -1.59 0.68
CA SER A 92 3.59 -0.32 -0.03
C SER A 92 2.99 0.84 0.76
N GLU A 93 3.79 1.88 1.02
CA GLU A 93 3.23 3.18 1.41
C GLU A 93 2.63 3.81 0.16
N ARG A 94 1.31 3.93 0.11
CA ARG A 94 0.50 4.31 -1.05
C ARG A 94 0.50 3.26 -2.17
N ASN A 95 -0.59 3.25 -2.92
CA ASN A 95 -0.79 2.50 -4.16
C ASN A 95 -1.89 3.19 -4.98
N ILE A 96 -2.63 2.44 -5.78
CA ILE A 96 -3.68 2.95 -6.68
C ILE A 96 -4.71 3.84 -5.98
N HIS A 97 -5.11 3.52 -4.73
CA HIS A 97 -6.09 4.29 -3.99
C HIS A 97 -5.67 5.75 -3.80
N SER A 98 -4.36 6.01 -3.62
CA SER A 98 -3.82 7.38 -3.64
C SER A 98 -4.13 8.09 -4.95
N SER A 99 -3.91 7.48 -6.11
CA SER A 99 -4.21 8.12 -7.40
C SER A 99 -5.70 8.32 -7.63
N LEU A 100 -6.55 7.36 -7.22
CA LEU A 100 -8.00 7.54 -7.27
C LEU A 100 -8.46 8.74 -6.45
N VAL A 101 -7.84 8.97 -5.28
CA VAL A 101 -8.16 10.14 -4.45
C VAL A 101 -7.55 11.42 -5.01
N TYR A 102 -6.22 11.46 -5.21
CA TYR A 102 -5.50 12.69 -5.56
C TYR A 102 -5.80 13.15 -6.98
N GLN A 103 -5.67 12.29 -7.98
CA GLN A 103 -5.93 12.64 -9.36
C GLN A 103 -7.42 12.48 -9.72
N GLY A 104 -8.07 11.41 -9.23
CA GLY A 104 -9.46 11.11 -9.59
C GLY A 104 -10.48 12.05 -8.95
N ILE A 105 -10.44 12.19 -7.62
CA ILE A 105 -11.43 12.97 -6.86
C ILE A 105 -10.97 14.43 -6.76
N VAL A 106 -9.84 14.69 -6.13
CA VAL A 106 -9.34 16.04 -5.85
C VAL A 106 -8.93 16.75 -7.14
N GLY A 107 -8.20 16.06 -8.01
CA GLY A 107 -7.79 16.54 -9.33
C GLY A 107 -8.91 16.53 -10.39
N LYS A 108 -10.11 16.05 -10.03
CA LYS A 108 -11.34 16.07 -10.86
C LYS A 108 -11.25 15.35 -12.20
N LEU A 109 -10.32 14.39 -12.36
CA LEU A 109 -10.24 13.56 -13.55
C LEU A 109 -11.33 12.48 -13.61
N GLY A 110 -11.94 12.16 -12.48
CA GLY A 110 -12.89 11.06 -12.32
C GLY A 110 -12.19 9.72 -12.05
N LEU A 111 -12.88 8.86 -11.28
CA LEU A 111 -12.34 7.58 -10.82
C LEU A 111 -12.08 6.62 -11.99
N GLU A 112 -13.04 6.49 -12.91
CA GLU A 112 -12.93 5.59 -14.07
C GLU A 112 -11.75 5.92 -14.98
N ARG A 113 -11.50 7.21 -15.21
CA ARG A 113 -10.38 7.64 -16.05
C ARG A 113 -9.04 7.30 -15.43
N VAL A 114 -8.90 7.55 -14.13
CA VAL A 114 -7.67 7.20 -13.39
C VAL A 114 -7.50 5.68 -13.30
N ALA A 115 -8.59 4.94 -13.07
CA ALA A 115 -8.56 3.48 -13.08
C ALA A 115 -8.13 2.92 -14.44
N HIS A 116 -8.66 3.48 -15.54
CA HIS A 116 -8.27 3.07 -16.89
C HIS A 116 -6.79 3.31 -17.18
N MET A 117 -6.22 4.45 -16.76
CA MET A 117 -4.78 4.73 -16.88
C MET A 117 -3.91 3.73 -16.10
N ASN A 118 -4.46 3.10 -15.07
CA ASN A 118 -3.80 2.15 -14.20
C ASN A 118 -4.27 0.69 -14.39
N SER A 119 -5.00 0.40 -15.46
CA SER A 119 -5.70 -0.89 -15.65
C SER A 119 -4.80 -2.14 -15.59
N ALA A 120 -3.50 -1.99 -15.86
CA ALA A 120 -2.52 -3.06 -15.74
C ALA A 120 -1.74 -3.04 -14.41
N ALA A 121 -2.04 -2.13 -13.48
CA ALA A 121 -1.39 -2.12 -12.18
C ALA A 121 -1.87 -3.30 -11.30
N LEU A 122 -1.00 -3.73 -10.39
CA LEU A 122 -1.36 -4.75 -9.41
C LEU A 122 -2.39 -4.20 -8.41
N VAL A 123 -3.32 -5.07 -8.02
CA VAL A 123 -4.35 -4.76 -7.04
C VAL A 123 -3.84 -5.12 -5.64
N PRO A 124 -3.85 -4.22 -4.65
CA PRO A 124 -3.53 -4.60 -3.29
C PRO A 124 -4.51 -5.67 -2.75
N ASP A 125 -3.98 -6.75 -2.18
CA ASP A 125 -4.79 -7.78 -1.53
C ASP A 125 -5.47 -7.24 -0.26
N LEU A 126 -4.79 -6.29 0.41
CA LEU A 126 -5.29 -5.55 1.57
C LEU A 126 -4.88 -4.09 1.47
N CYS A 127 -5.85 -3.20 1.57
CA CYS A 127 -5.65 -1.76 1.74
C CYS A 127 -5.96 -1.36 3.20
N ILE A 128 -4.99 -0.81 3.90
CA ILE A 128 -5.13 -0.29 5.27
C ILE A 128 -5.20 1.23 5.20
N TRP A 129 -6.37 1.80 5.49
CA TRP A 129 -6.55 3.25 5.53
C TRP A 129 -6.25 3.80 6.92
N VAL A 130 -5.17 4.58 7.01
CA VAL A 130 -4.75 5.31 8.22
C VAL A 130 -5.25 6.74 8.14
N ASP A 131 -5.94 7.16 9.17
CA ASP A 131 -6.50 8.51 9.29
C ASP A 131 -6.07 9.18 10.60
N CYS A 132 -6.10 10.51 10.63
CA CYS A 132 -5.97 11.31 11.85
C CYS A 132 -6.66 12.67 11.69
N ASP A 133 -6.87 13.36 12.79
CA ASP A 133 -7.37 14.74 12.76
C ASP A 133 -6.46 15.62 11.92
N PRO A 134 -7.01 16.46 11.01
CA PRO A 134 -6.22 17.34 10.14
C PRO A 134 -5.29 18.28 10.91
N LYS A 135 -5.67 18.72 12.11
CA LYS A 135 -4.81 19.57 12.96
C LYS A 135 -3.58 18.81 13.46
N ILE A 136 -3.75 17.51 13.77
CA ILE A 136 -2.63 16.63 14.15
C ILE A 136 -1.73 16.40 12.94
N ALA A 137 -2.32 16.11 11.77
CA ALA A 137 -1.57 15.93 10.53
C ALA A 137 -0.70 17.13 10.20
N LEU A 138 -1.28 18.35 10.21
CA LEU A 138 -0.55 19.59 9.95
C LEU A 138 0.59 19.82 10.94
N LYS A 139 0.37 19.62 12.24
CA LYS A 139 1.43 19.74 13.26
C LYS A 139 2.59 18.77 13.00
N ARG A 140 2.31 17.53 12.54
CA ARG A 140 3.34 16.55 12.20
C ARG A 140 4.12 16.93 10.95
N ILE A 141 3.47 17.54 9.96
CA ILE A 141 4.10 18.07 8.74
C ILE A 141 5.01 19.24 9.09
N GLU A 142 4.49 20.24 9.85
CA GLU A 142 5.22 21.44 10.27
C GLU A 142 6.37 21.13 11.23
N GLY A 143 6.22 20.13 12.11
CA GLY A 143 7.22 19.73 13.09
C GLY A 143 8.46 19.04 12.50
N GLY A 144 8.59 18.93 11.19
CA GLY A 144 9.79 18.46 10.52
C GLY A 144 10.14 16.98 10.73
N THR A 145 9.26 16.19 11.33
CA THR A 145 9.49 14.76 11.57
C THR A 145 9.59 13.93 10.29
N LEU A 146 9.26 14.50 9.15
CA LEU A 146 9.18 13.78 7.89
C LEU A 146 10.08 14.29 6.77
N ARG A 147 10.66 15.51 6.88
CA ARG A 147 11.45 16.08 5.76
C ARG A 147 12.47 17.10 6.23
N ASN A 148 13.73 16.92 5.85
CA ASN A 148 14.65 18.03 5.66
C ASN A 148 14.18 18.81 4.43
N LEU A 149 13.30 19.80 4.63
CA LEU A 149 12.67 20.50 3.54
C LEU A 149 13.38 21.83 3.27
N SER A 150 13.88 21.95 2.05
CA SER A 150 14.03 23.23 1.38
C SER A 150 12.69 23.99 1.34
N ASP A 151 12.69 25.20 1.72
CA ASP A 151 11.77 26.32 1.85
C ASP A 151 10.45 26.41 1.04
N LYS A 152 9.91 25.34 0.47
CA LYS A 152 8.60 25.38 -0.20
C LYS A 152 7.68 24.33 0.38
N LYS A 153 6.57 24.77 1.01
CA LYS A 153 5.43 23.91 1.34
C LYS A 153 5.06 23.12 0.08
N GLU A 154 5.03 21.81 0.18
CA GLU A 154 4.54 21.00 -0.94
C GLU A 154 3.09 21.36 -1.23
N TYR A 155 2.67 21.32 -2.50
CA TYR A 155 1.34 21.73 -2.97
C TYR A 155 0.19 21.12 -2.15
N PHE A 156 0.36 19.91 -1.65
CA PHE A 156 -0.65 19.18 -0.87
C PHE A 156 -0.66 19.51 0.65
N GLU A 157 0.06 20.54 1.10
CA GLU A 157 0.19 20.87 2.52
C GLU A 157 -0.76 21.99 3.01
N THR A 158 -1.69 22.48 2.17
CA THR A 158 -2.69 23.45 2.61
C THR A 158 -3.80 22.76 3.41
N SER A 159 -4.36 23.49 4.40
CA SER A 159 -5.40 22.91 5.27
C SER A 159 -6.68 22.52 4.52
N GLU A 160 -7.05 23.28 3.49
CA GLU A 160 -8.21 22.99 2.64
C GLU A 160 -7.98 21.73 1.83
N LEU A 161 -6.85 21.63 1.17
CA LEU A 161 -6.53 20.50 0.33
C LEU A 161 -6.38 19.19 1.15
N GLN A 162 -5.81 19.27 2.35
CA GLN A 162 -5.78 18.13 3.27
C GLN A 162 -7.18 17.68 3.70
N LYS A 163 -8.13 18.59 3.87
CA LYS A 163 -9.53 18.24 4.14
C LYS A 163 -10.18 17.56 2.93
N GLU A 164 -9.96 18.08 1.71
CA GLU A 164 -10.48 17.49 0.48
C GLU A 164 -9.92 16.08 0.28
N ILE A 165 -8.62 15.88 0.49
CA ILE A 165 -7.97 14.58 0.41
C ILE A 165 -8.56 13.61 1.44
N ARG A 166 -8.73 14.04 2.68
CA ARG A 166 -9.32 13.21 3.74
C ARG A 166 -10.75 12.80 3.40
N GLU A 167 -11.58 13.74 2.95
CA GLU A 167 -12.95 13.45 2.51
C GLU A 167 -12.95 12.54 1.26
N GLY A 168 -12.00 12.70 0.36
CA GLY A 168 -11.81 11.80 -0.79
C GLY A 168 -11.55 10.37 -0.34
N TYR A 169 -10.60 10.15 0.56
CA TYR A 169 -10.36 8.82 1.14
C TYR A 169 -11.61 8.27 1.85
N LYS A 170 -12.26 9.08 2.66
CA LYS A 170 -13.47 8.69 3.38
C LYS A 170 -14.58 8.27 2.43
N ASN A 171 -14.85 9.06 1.39
CA ASN A 171 -15.91 8.74 0.44
C ASN A 171 -15.60 7.50 -0.40
N LEU A 172 -14.34 7.32 -0.81
CA LEU A 172 -13.92 6.18 -1.61
C LEU A 172 -13.86 4.88 -0.77
N LEU A 173 -13.15 4.92 0.37
CA LEU A 173 -12.87 3.72 1.15
C LEU A 173 -13.99 3.31 2.12
N SER A 174 -15.00 4.15 2.33
CA SER A 174 -16.23 3.77 3.05
C SER A 174 -17.32 3.21 2.15
N GLY A 175 -17.09 3.11 0.83
CA GLY A 175 -18.07 2.65 -0.14
C GLY A 175 -19.15 3.66 -0.48
N LYS A 176 -18.97 4.95 -0.15
CA LYS A 176 -19.88 6.02 -0.58
C LYS A 176 -19.72 6.36 -2.06
N LEU A 177 -18.52 6.15 -2.60
CA LEU A 177 -18.22 6.18 -4.02
C LEU A 177 -17.83 4.76 -4.43
N ASP A 178 -18.32 4.33 -5.60
CA ASP A 178 -17.99 3.02 -6.15
C ASP A 178 -16.50 2.98 -6.54
N MET A 179 -15.81 1.96 -6.07
CA MET A 179 -14.44 1.69 -6.45
C MET A 179 -14.41 1.07 -7.85
N PRO A 180 -13.67 1.63 -8.81
CA PRO A 180 -13.59 1.03 -10.14
C PRO A 180 -12.93 -0.36 -10.13
N THR A 181 -13.48 -1.29 -10.89
CA THR A 181 -12.87 -2.60 -11.14
C THR A 181 -11.57 -2.45 -11.97
N PRO A 182 -10.46 -3.19 -11.65
CA PRO A 182 -10.41 -4.31 -10.69
C PRO A 182 -10.02 -3.91 -9.27
N PHE A 183 -9.94 -2.63 -8.94
CA PHE A 183 -9.41 -2.15 -7.66
C PHE A 183 -10.37 -2.34 -6.48
N ASP A 184 -11.60 -2.75 -6.75
CA ASP A 184 -12.63 -3.18 -5.80
C ASP A 184 -12.43 -4.63 -5.27
N MET A 185 -11.48 -5.39 -5.85
CA MET A 185 -11.27 -6.80 -5.51
C MET A 185 -10.55 -7.00 -4.17
N GLY A 186 -9.75 -6.04 -3.74
CA GLY A 186 -8.95 -6.13 -2.51
C GLY A 186 -9.76 -5.84 -1.24
N ALA A 187 -9.33 -6.42 -0.13
CA ALA A 187 -9.91 -6.08 1.16
C ALA A 187 -9.57 -4.64 1.57
N LEU A 188 -10.56 -3.90 2.07
CA LEU A 188 -10.41 -2.53 2.56
C LEU A 188 -10.66 -2.51 4.07
N VAL A 189 -9.74 -1.95 4.84
CA VAL A 189 -9.86 -1.81 6.29
C VAL A 189 -9.50 -0.39 6.74
N GLY A 190 -10.37 0.22 7.49
CA GLY A 190 -10.17 1.57 8.04
C GLY A 190 -11.49 2.32 8.24
N PRO A 191 -11.43 3.57 8.74
CA PRO A 191 -10.22 4.31 9.11
C PRO A 191 -9.56 3.78 10.40
N ILE A 192 -8.24 3.63 10.36
CA ILE A 192 -7.45 3.32 11.56
C ILE A 192 -6.90 4.63 12.09
N LEU A 193 -7.48 5.12 13.18
CA LEU A 193 -7.10 6.38 13.77
C LEU A 193 -5.72 6.26 14.44
N ASN A 194 -4.77 7.10 13.98
CA ASN A 194 -3.43 7.25 14.54
C ASN A 194 -3.35 8.50 15.42
N GLU A 195 -4.11 8.50 16.51
CA GLU A 195 -4.22 9.60 17.48
C GLU A 195 -3.89 9.16 18.90
N THR A 196 -3.55 7.88 19.07
CA THR A 196 -3.22 7.26 20.36
C THR A 196 -1.73 6.92 20.44
N SER A 197 -1.34 6.17 21.47
CA SER A 197 0.03 5.68 21.60
C SER A 197 0.43 4.76 20.43
N GLU A 198 1.73 4.72 20.11
CA GLU A 198 2.26 3.77 19.10
C GLU A 198 1.91 2.31 19.47
N SER A 199 1.91 1.98 20.77
CA SER A 199 1.54 0.65 21.24
C SER A 199 0.10 0.27 20.89
N ASP A 200 -0.85 1.18 21.09
CA ASP A 200 -2.27 0.94 20.75
C ASP A 200 -2.49 0.91 19.25
N PHE A 201 -1.80 1.77 18.52
CA PHE A 201 -1.82 1.76 17.07
C PHE A 201 -1.28 0.44 16.52
N ARG A 202 -0.17 -0.06 17.05
CA ARG A 202 0.40 -1.38 16.74
C ARG A 202 -0.58 -2.53 17.02
N LYS A 203 -1.25 -2.53 18.18
CA LYS A 203 -2.26 -3.54 18.51
C LYS A 203 -3.39 -3.60 17.47
N LYS A 204 -3.90 -2.43 17.05
CA LYS A 204 -4.95 -2.35 16.01
C LYS A 204 -4.46 -2.97 14.69
N LEU A 205 -3.26 -2.60 14.23
CA LEU A 205 -2.67 -3.15 13.01
C LEU A 205 -2.42 -4.65 13.11
N THR A 206 -1.93 -5.14 14.26
CA THR A 206 -1.74 -6.58 14.53
C THR A 206 -3.07 -7.34 14.39
N THR A 207 -4.14 -6.83 14.99
CA THR A 207 -5.47 -7.47 14.91
C THR A 207 -5.96 -7.55 13.46
N ILE A 208 -5.79 -6.48 12.68
CA ILE A 208 -6.20 -6.43 11.27
C ILE A 208 -5.44 -7.49 10.47
N LEU A 209 -4.11 -7.52 10.60
CA LEU A 209 -3.28 -8.47 9.87
C LEU A 209 -3.58 -9.92 10.23
N LYS A 210 -3.77 -10.20 11.53
CA LYS A 210 -4.17 -11.54 11.99
C LYS A 210 -5.51 -11.95 11.40
N ASN A 211 -6.52 -11.09 11.43
CA ASN A 211 -7.83 -11.39 10.86
C ASN A 211 -7.75 -11.64 9.35
N PHE A 212 -7.01 -10.79 8.61
CA PHE A 212 -6.82 -10.95 7.19
C PHE A 212 -6.11 -12.26 6.85
N LEU A 213 -4.97 -12.55 7.45
CA LEU A 213 -4.16 -13.72 7.12
C LEU A 213 -4.77 -15.03 7.65
N HIS A 214 -5.45 -15.01 8.81
CA HIS A 214 -6.18 -16.19 9.30
C HIS A 214 -7.39 -16.56 8.43
N SER A 215 -7.96 -15.62 7.69
CA SER A 215 -9.01 -15.92 6.71
C SER A 215 -8.46 -16.62 5.46
N LYS A 216 -7.14 -16.69 5.30
CA LYS A 216 -6.42 -17.31 4.17
C LYS A 216 -6.96 -16.86 2.81
N PRO A 217 -7.04 -15.55 2.54
CA PRO A 217 -7.56 -15.08 1.27
C PRO A 217 -6.65 -15.54 0.12
N LEU A 218 -7.26 -15.87 -1.02
CA LEU A 218 -6.48 -16.14 -2.23
C LEU A 218 -5.82 -14.84 -2.70
N PRO A 219 -4.49 -14.85 -2.96
CA PRO A 219 -3.82 -13.68 -3.52
C PRO A 219 -4.36 -13.30 -4.89
N ILE A 220 -4.58 -11.99 -5.11
CA ILE A 220 -5.19 -11.47 -6.34
C ILE A 220 -4.20 -11.52 -7.51
N ASN A 221 -2.93 -11.21 -7.25
CA ASN A 221 -1.94 -10.99 -8.31
C ASN A 221 -1.11 -12.22 -8.69
N VAL A 222 -1.28 -13.33 -8.00
CA VAL A 222 -0.47 -14.56 -8.17
C VAL A 222 -1.36 -15.68 -8.65
N LYS A 223 -0.86 -16.51 -9.57
CA LYS A 223 -1.63 -17.65 -10.10
C LYS A 223 -1.79 -18.76 -9.03
N SER A 224 -2.85 -19.56 -9.17
CA SER A 224 -3.18 -20.66 -8.24
C SER A 224 -2.02 -21.62 -7.97
N ASN A 225 -1.20 -21.94 -8.98
CA ASN A 225 -0.05 -22.83 -8.81
C ASN A 225 1.04 -22.25 -7.89
N ASP A 226 1.24 -20.95 -7.93
CA ASP A 226 2.17 -20.25 -7.02
C ASP A 226 1.61 -20.23 -5.59
N VAL A 227 0.28 -20.19 -5.45
CA VAL A 227 -0.43 -20.25 -4.16
C VAL A 227 -0.30 -21.63 -3.52
N GLU A 228 -0.44 -22.70 -4.30
CA GLU A 228 -0.28 -24.07 -3.79
C GLU A 228 1.14 -24.33 -3.26
N ILE A 229 2.16 -23.85 -3.96
CA ILE A 229 3.55 -23.91 -3.50
C ILE A 229 3.74 -23.16 -2.18
N TYR A 230 3.08 -22.00 -2.03
CA TYR A 230 3.15 -21.23 -0.79
C TYR A 230 2.49 -21.97 0.38
N HIS A 231 1.29 -22.50 0.19
CA HIS A 231 0.61 -23.29 1.24
C HIS A 231 1.40 -24.54 1.62
N LEU A 232 2.03 -25.19 0.67
CA LEU A 232 2.94 -26.31 0.93
C LEU A 232 4.15 -25.86 1.78
N ARG A 233 4.75 -24.70 1.48
CA ARG A 233 5.84 -24.14 2.25
C ARG A 233 5.38 -23.75 3.68
N GLU A 234 4.23 -23.10 3.81
CA GLU A 234 3.66 -22.74 5.11
C GLU A 234 3.36 -23.99 5.94
N LEU A 235 2.83 -25.06 5.32
CA LEU A 235 2.62 -26.34 5.96
C LEU A 235 3.94 -26.98 6.41
N LEU A 236 4.98 -26.91 5.58
CA LEU A 236 6.31 -27.46 5.87
C LEU A 236 7.02 -26.69 7.01
N TYR A 237 6.80 -25.38 7.11
CA TYR A 237 7.34 -24.56 8.20
C TYR A 237 6.52 -24.66 9.49
N SER A 238 5.23 -24.97 9.41
CA SER A 238 4.34 -25.15 10.58
C SER A 238 4.49 -26.51 11.26
N LEU A 239 5.07 -27.46 10.56
CA LEU A 239 5.35 -28.80 11.07
C LEU A 239 6.82 -28.81 11.53
N ASP A 240 7.04 -28.77 12.83
CA ASP A 240 8.36 -28.81 13.45
C ASP A 240 9.26 -29.95 12.88
N GLY A 241 10.35 -29.54 12.27
CA GLY A 241 11.50 -30.39 12.07
C GLY A 241 11.57 -31.20 10.78
N GLN A 242 12.79 -31.58 10.44
CA GLN A 242 13.22 -32.35 9.26
C GLN A 242 12.49 -33.70 9.05
N SER A 243 11.86 -34.24 10.08
CA SER A 243 11.15 -35.53 10.02
C SER A 243 9.91 -35.52 9.12
N THR A 244 9.33 -34.36 8.85
CA THR A 244 8.07 -34.28 8.09
C THR A 244 8.29 -34.34 6.59
N LEU A 245 9.42 -33.85 6.09
CA LEU A 245 9.79 -33.96 4.66
C LEU A 245 10.03 -35.41 4.23
N GLU A 246 10.59 -36.20 5.12
CA GLU A 246 10.82 -37.64 4.90
C GLU A 246 9.51 -38.42 4.90
N ASN A 247 8.56 -38.05 5.75
CA ASN A 247 7.26 -38.73 5.86
C ASN A 247 6.32 -38.49 4.68
N ILE A 248 6.48 -37.40 3.93
CA ILE A 248 5.70 -37.11 2.70
C ILE A 248 6.46 -37.46 1.41
N GLY A 249 7.62 -38.10 1.50
CA GLY A 249 8.38 -38.60 0.35
C GLY A 249 9.05 -37.53 -0.52
N LEU A 250 9.13 -36.29 -0.05
CA LEU A 250 9.81 -35.22 -0.76
C LEU A 250 11.29 -35.17 -0.39
N LYS A 251 12.16 -35.49 -1.37
CA LYS A 251 13.61 -35.31 -1.22
C LYS A 251 13.95 -33.83 -1.19
N LYS A 252 14.87 -33.47 -0.28
CA LYS A 252 15.47 -32.14 -0.21
C LYS A 252 16.00 -31.73 -1.59
N ILE A 253 15.38 -30.75 -2.23
CA ILE A 253 15.95 -30.10 -3.41
C ILE A 253 16.98 -29.11 -2.85
N ARG A 254 18.26 -29.35 -3.19
CA ARG A 254 19.39 -28.47 -2.86
C ARG A 254 19.37 -27.21 -3.70
#